data_93cefbc3447a43a6583c59b250cf5461
#
_entry.id   93cefbc3447a43a6583c59b250cf5461
#
_cell.length_a   1.000
_cell.length_b   1.000
_cell.length_c   1.000
_cell.angle_alpha   90.00
_cell.angle_beta   90.00
_cell.angle_gamma   90.00
#
_symmetry.space_group_name_H-M   'P 1'
#
loop_
_entity.id
_entity.type
_entity.pdbx_description
1 polymer ?
#
loop_
_entity_poly.entity_id
_entity_poly.type
_entity_poly.pdbx_seq_one_letter_code
_entity_poly.pdbx_strand_id
1 'polypeptide(L)'
;GLSAAIEAAKRGLKVVVFDENEKPGGQLFKQIHKFFGSKEHRAKVRGFVIGEQLLAEADQVGVEVELNATVIGLYQDKEIVVKEGDEIRHFKGDAIIIATGAAENMVTFPGWTLPGVIGAGAAQTMMNLHGVLPGKKVLMLGSGNVGLVVSFQLMQCGCEVVALVDAAPRVGGYGVHAAKVARTGVPFYLSHTIVEAEGEDCVTGVTIAEVDSNFKFIPGTEKHFDVDTICLAVGLSPMSQLLKMAGCRMEDNPKRGGQVPICDEYGRTSLPGVFVAGDVSGIEEASSAMIEGRMAGIAASEYLGYIEKTEMDTELASLDKALDGLRQGMFAPKNRGKAIEKTEEGIPISTSLLKHGFVADDEIERFPGVTHRVGIHPVMECTQNIPCNPCQDACPKGCISIGSNITSLPIVVENSQCINCGMCVASCSGQAIFLVDEDCGDGTATVTIPYEFLPLPEAGTKGVALGRNGQKVCEAEVVSVKSSKAYDKTNLLTMRVPKEYAMKARFFKVG
;
A
#
# COMPACT_ATOMS: atom_id res chain seq x y z
N GLY A 1 -11.95 11.89 -5.24
CA GLY A 1 -12.37 13.29 -5.33
C GLY A 1 -11.61 14.04 -6.41
N LEU A 2 -10.33 14.36 -6.24
CA LEU A 2 -9.55 15.19 -7.19
C LEU A 2 -9.59 14.65 -8.63
N SER A 3 -9.42 13.35 -8.85
CA SER A 3 -9.47 12.77 -10.19
C SER A 3 -10.83 12.99 -10.87
N ALA A 4 -11.93 12.90 -10.11
CA ALA A 4 -13.27 13.19 -10.61
C ALA A 4 -13.46 14.66 -10.93
N ALA A 5 -12.99 15.55 -10.07
CA ALA A 5 -13.05 16.99 -10.24
C ALA A 5 -12.29 17.45 -11.49
N ILE A 6 -11.07 16.93 -11.70
CA ILE A 6 -10.24 17.20 -12.87
C ILE A 6 -10.95 16.81 -14.17
N GLU A 7 -11.50 15.60 -14.23
CA GLU A 7 -12.17 15.12 -15.45
C GLU A 7 -13.44 15.92 -15.76
N ALA A 8 -14.22 16.29 -14.75
CA ALA A 8 -15.38 17.14 -14.93
C ALA A 8 -14.99 18.56 -15.38
N ALA A 9 -13.99 19.17 -14.75
CA ALA A 9 -13.54 20.51 -15.09
C ALA A 9 -12.91 20.61 -16.50
N LYS A 10 -12.17 19.59 -16.95
CA LYS A 10 -11.64 19.49 -18.32
C LYS A 10 -12.72 19.59 -19.39
N ARG A 11 -13.97 19.23 -19.06
CA ARG A 11 -15.13 19.29 -19.96
C ARG A 11 -15.96 20.57 -19.82
N GLY A 12 -15.41 21.54 -19.06
CA GLY A 12 -16.02 22.87 -18.91
C GLY A 12 -17.04 22.99 -17.79
N LEU A 13 -17.15 21.99 -16.92
CA LEU A 13 -17.98 22.09 -15.73
C LEU A 13 -17.31 22.99 -14.68
N LYS A 14 -18.10 23.81 -14.00
CA LYS A 14 -17.65 24.49 -12.79
C LYS A 14 -17.67 23.49 -11.63
N VAL A 15 -16.51 23.22 -11.04
CA VAL A 15 -16.33 22.18 -10.00
C VAL A 15 -15.82 22.81 -8.71
N VAL A 16 -16.49 22.48 -7.59
CA VAL A 16 -16.05 22.79 -6.23
C VAL A 16 -15.85 21.48 -5.48
N VAL A 17 -14.71 21.35 -4.82
CA VAL A 17 -14.38 20.20 -3.94
C VAL A 17 -14.39 20.69 -2.51
N PHE A 18 -15.20 20.05 -1.66
CA PHE A 18 -15.18 20.25 -0.21
C PHE A 18 -14.35 19.16 0.44
N ASP A 19 -13.35 19.53 1.24
CA ASP A 19 -12.49 18.60 1.99
C ASP A 19 -12.44 19.02 3.46
N GLU A 20 -12.70 18.10 4.38
CA GLU A 20 -12.66 18.34 5.81
C GLU A 20 -11.26 18.59 6.36
N ASN A 21 -10.23 18.23 5.59
CA ASN A 21 -8.84 18.32 6.00
C ASN A 21 -8.25 19.72 5.75
N GLU A 22 -7.16 20.03 6.47
CA GLU A 22 -6.35 21.23 6.27
C GLU A 22 -5.56 21.22 4.95
N LYS A 23 -5.35 20.03 4.39
CA LYS A 23 -4.60 19.80 3.14
C LYS A 23 -5.45 18.97 2.19
N PRO A 24 -5.55 19.40 0.92
CA PRO A 24 -6.33 18.68 -0.06
C PRO A 24 -5.59 17.41 -0.53
N GLY A 25 -6.35 16.42 -1.06
CA GLY A 25 -5.78 15.20 -1.62
C GLY A 25 -5.97 13.95 -0.76
N GLY A 26 -6.65 14.08 0.36
CA GLY A 26 -7.08 12.96 1.20
C GLY A 26 -5.92 12.10 1.68
N GLN A 27 -6.05 10.79 1.53
CA GLN A 27 -5.07 9.83 2.07
C GLN A 27 -3.72 9.81 1.31
N LEU A 28 -3.60 10.40 0.11
CA LEU A 28 -2.38 10.37 -0.69
C LEU A 28 -1.19 11.02 0.04
N PHE A 29 -1.41 12.10 0.77
CA PHE A 29 -0.33 12.81 1.47
C PHE A 29 0.33 12.03 2.60
N LYS A 30 -0.35 11.02 3.15
CA LYS A 30 0.22 10.09 4.14
C LYS A 30 1.04 8.97 3.50
N GLN A 31 0.88 8.72 2.20
CA GLN A 31 1.48 7.58 1.50
C GLN A 31 2.87 7.92 1.00
N ILE A 32 3.89 7.63 1.81
CA ILE A 32 5.30 7.88 1.46
C ILE A 32 5.94 6.73 0.67
N HIS A 33 5.26 5.61 0.50
CA HIS A 33 5.73 4.48 -0.30
C HIS A 33 5.39 4.66 -1.80
N LYS A 34 6.08 3.92 -2.67
CA LYS A 34 5.85 3.87 -4.12
C LYS A 34 4.64 2.99 -4.43
N PHE A 35 3.78 3.44 -5.36
CA PHE A 35 2.60 2.72 -5.77
C PHE A 35 2.93 1.57 -6.74
N PHE A 36 2.12 0.52 -6.70
CA PHE A 36 2.13 -0.59 -7.64
C PHE A 36 1.34 -0.26 -8.92
N GLY A 37 1.36 -1.17 -9.88
CA GLY A 37 0.67 -1.01 -11.16
C GLY A 37 1.63 -0.77 -12.32
N SER A 38 1.15 -0.08 -13.35
CA SER A 38 1.90 0.37 -14.51
C SER A 38 2.03 1.90 -14.52
N LYS A 39 2.63 2.43 -15.59
CA LYS A 39 2.73 3.88 -15.82
C LYS A 39 1.35 4.56 -15.82
N GLU A 40 0.32 3.92 -16.35
CA GLU A 40 -1.06 4.42 -16.36
C GLU A 40 -1.64 4.59 -14.95
N HIS A 41 -1.17 3.76 -14.01
CA HIS A 41 -1.58 3.76 -12.62
C HIS A 41 -0.69 4.64 -11.73
N ARG A 42 0.20 5.44 -12.31
CA ARG A 42 1.23 6.22 -11.60
C ARG A 42 2.15 5.35 -10.73
N ALA A 43 2.38 4.09 -11.12
CA ALA A 43 3.29 3.20 -10.42
C ALA A 43 4.70 3.77 -10.31
N LYS A 44 5.48 3.35 -9.29
CA LYS A 44 6.80 3.88 -8.96
C LYS A 44 6.77 5.27 -8.32
N VAL A 45 5.67 6.02 -8.41
CA VAL A 45 5.52 7.34 -7.81
C VAL A 45 5.03 7.20 -6.37
N ARG A 46 5.53 8.03 -5.46
CA ARG A 46 5.06 8.05 -4.06
C ARG A 46 3.70 8.74 -3.95
N GLY A 47 2.86 8.27 -3.03
CA GLY A 47 1.50 8.77 -2.93
C GLY A 47 1.41 10.28 -2.74
N PHE A 48 2.24 10.89 -1.89
CA PHE A 48 2.23 12.35 -1.69
C PHE A 48 2.62 13.12 -2.97
N VAL A 49 3.54 12.59 -3.80
CA VAL A 49 3.90 13.19 -5.09
C VAL A 49 2.73 13.09 -6.07
N ILE A 50 1.99 11.97 -6.06
CA ILE A 50 0.76 11.83 -6.84
C ILE A 50 -0.26 12.88 -6.40
N GLY A 51 -0.41 13.10 -5.09
CA GLY A 51 -1.27 14.15 -4.53
C GLY A 51 -0.90 15.54 -5.04
N GLU A 52 0.39 15.91 -5.00
CA GLU A 52 0.91 17.18 -5.55
C GLU A 52 0.62 17.32 -7.04
N GLN A 53 0.83 16.26 -7.83
CA GLN A 53 0.54 16.26 -9.27
C GLN A 53 -0.96 16.48 -9.54
N LEU A 54 -1.84 15.77 -8.82
CA LEU A 54 -3.29 15.93 -8.99
C LEU A 54 -3.77 17.32 -8.59
N LEU A 55 -3.20 17.93 -7.55
CA LEU A 55 -3.52 19.30 -7.17
C LEU A 55 -3.10 20.30 -8.25
N ALA A 56 -1.90 20.15 -8.80
CA ALA A 56 -1.44 21.00 -9.90
C ALA A 56 -2.32 20.84 -11.15
N GLU A 57 -2.76 19.62 -11.48
CA GLU A 57 -3.71 19.36 -12.57
C GLU A 57 -5.07 20.00 -12.28
N ALA A 58 -5.58 19.92 -11.04
CA ALA A 58 -6.85 20.52 -10.63
C ALA A 58 -6.83 22.05 -10.74
N ASP A 59 -5.76 22.68 -10.28
CA ASP A 59 -5.55 24.13 -10.39
C ASP A 59 -5.52 24.59 -11.87
N GLN A 60 -4.78 23.87 -12.73
CA GLN A 60 -4.69 24.18 -14.15
C GLN A 60 -6.05 24.16 -14.89
N VAL A 61 -6.99 23.33 -14.45
CA VAL A 61 -8.34 23.24 -15.04
C VAL A 61 -9.40 24.05 -14.28
N GLY A 62 -8.99 24.82 -13.27
CA GLY A 62 -9.85 25.74 -12.54
C GLY A 62 -10.80 25.06 -11.53
N VAL A 63 -10.41 23.92 -10.95
CA VAL A 63 -11.13 23.31 -9.83
C VAL A 63 -10.95 24.17 -8.58
N GLU A 64 -12.05 24.57 -7.96
CA GLU A 64 -12.06 25.25 -6.66
C GLU A 64 -12.03 24.21 -5.53
N VAL A 65 -11.12 24.35 -4.57
CA VAL A 65 -11.00 23.44 -3.41
C VAL A 65 -11.20 24.23 -2.12
N GLU A 66 -12.26 23.91 -1.38
CA GLU A 66 -12.55 24.45 -0.06
C GLU A 66 -12.11 23.45 1.01
N LEU A 67 -11.16 23.87 1.87
CA LEU A 67 -10.57 23.07 2.95
C LEU A 67 -11.20 23.40 4.29
N ASN A 68 -11.00 22.51 5.29
CA ASN A 68 -11.68 22.60 6.60
C ASN A 68 -13.20 22.70 6.46
N ALA A 69 -13.72 22.19 5.35
CA ALA A 69 -15.11 22.28 4.91
C ALA A 69 -15.77 20.90 5.01
N THR A 70 -16.37 20.61 6.18
CA THR A 70 -16.98 19.30 6.42
C THR A 70 -18.41 19.28 5.89
N VAL A 71 -18.69 18.40 4.91
CA VAL A 71 -20.08 18.17 4.44
C VAL A 71 -20.81 17.32 5.48
N ILE A 72 -21.79 17.93 6.15
CA ILE A 72 -22.57 17.33 7.24
C ILE A 72 -23.97 16.90 6.82
N GLY A 73 -24.41 17.26 5.61
CA GLY A 73 -25.71 16.90 5.07
C GLY A 73 -25.72 16.79 3.55
N LEU A 74 -26.49 15.83 3.04
CA LEU A 74 -26.81 15.68 1.62
C LEU A 74 -28.29 15.30 1.48
N TYR A 75 -29.02 16.04 0.67
CA TYR A 75 -30.47 15.87 0.46
C TYR A 75 -30.77 15.41 -0.97
N GLN A 76 -31.98 14.87 -1.17
CA GLN A 76 -32.41 14.29 -2.46
C GLN A 76 -32.38 15.28 -3.64
N ASP A 77 -32.63 16.55 -3.37
CA ASP A 77 -32.62 17.63 -4.35
C ASP A 77 -31.21 18.16 -4.67
N LYS A 78 -30.17 17.44 -4.19
CA LYS A 78 -28.74 17.74 -4.35
C LYS A 78 -28.31 19.01 -3.59
N GLU A 79 -29.04 19.37 -2.55
CA GLU A 79 -28.57 20.34 -1.57
C GLU A 79 -27.56 19.67 -0.63
N ILE A 80 -26.43 20.33 -0.40
CA ILE A 80 -25.40 19.93 0.57
C ILE A 80 -25.27 20.99 1.65
N VAL A 81 -25.03 20.54 2.88
CA VAL A 81 -24.79 21.40 4.04
C VAL A 81 -23.34 21.22 4.46
N VAL A 82 -22.62 22.31 4.50
CA VAL A 82 -21.17 22.36 4.79
C VAL A 82 -20.97 23.13 6.10
N LYS A 83 -20.21 22.54 7.02
CA LYS A 83 -19.73 23.19 8.24
C LYS A 83 -18.30 23.65 8.02
N GLU A 84 -18.05 24.93 8.22
CA GLU A 84 -16.74 25.57 8.13
C GLU A 84 -16.52 26.42 9.39
N GLY A 85 -15.64 25.95 10.28
CA GLY A 85 -15.52 26.54 11.62
C GLY A 85 -16.84 26.51 12.38
N ASP A 86 -17.38 27.69 12.75
CA ASP A 86 -18.67 27.85 13.42
C ASP A 86 -19.82 28.19 12.46
N GLU A 87 -19.55 28.29 11.15
CA GLU A 87 -20.54 28.64 10.13
C GLU A 87 -21.14 27.40 9.49
N ILE A 88 -22.42 27.51 9.09
CA ILE A 88 -23.13 26.51 8.28
C ILE A 88 -23.50 27.17 6.95
N ARG A 89 -23.06 26.57 5.87
CA ARG A 89 -23.32 27.04 4.50
C ARG A 89 -24.12 25.99 3.72
N HIS A 90 -24.99 26.46 2.88
CA HIS A 90 -25.83 25.63 2.01
C HIS A 90 -25.42 25.83 0.54
N PHE A 91 -25.26 24.74 -0.16
CA PHE A 91 -24.94 24.73 -1.58
C PHE A 91 -25.89 23.80 -2.33
N LYS A 92 -26.14 24.10 -3.59
CA LYS A 92 -26.90 23.23 -4.47
C LYS A 92 -26.10 22.95 -5.73
N GLY A 93 -25.91 21.66 -6.03
CA GLY A 93 -25.21 21.23 -7.23
C GLY A 93 -26.18 20.65 -8.27
N ASP A 94 -25.82 20.77 -9.56
CA ASP A 94 -26.53 20.09 -10.64
C ASP A 94 -26.18 18.58 -10.64
N ALA A 95 -24.97 18.24 -10.23
CA ALA A 95 -24.51 16.89 -9.92
C ALA A 95 -23.60 16.88 -8.69
N ILE A 96 -23.61 15.77 -7.95
CA ILE A 96 -22.78 15.54 -6.75
C ILE A 96 -21.98 14.27 -6.92
N ILE A 97 -20.69 14.31 -6.64
CA ILE A 97 -19.78 13.14 -6.60
C ILE A 97 -19.33 12.94 -5.16
N ILE A 98 -19.70 11.82 -4.54
CA ILE A 98 -19.29 11.46 -3.19
C ILE A 98 -18.01 10.62 -3.26
N ALA A 99 -16.94 11.13 -2.66
CA ALA A 99 -15.62 10.50 -2.62
C ALA A 99 -15.02 10.56 -1.20
N THR A 100 -15.86 10.30 -0.20
CA THR A 100 -15.55 10.39 1.23
C THR A 100 -14.58 9.31 1.72
N GLY A 101 -14.31 8.28 0.90
CA GLY A 101 -13.38 7.22 1.23
C GLY A 101 -13.91 6.28 2.33
N ALA A 102 -13.03 5.91 3.26
CA ALA A 102 -13.32 4.95 4.32
C ALA A 102 -12.70 5.35 5.65
N ALA A 103 -13.29 4.87 6.73
CA ALA A 103 -12.78 4.98 8.09
C ALA A 103 -12.11 3.68 8.55
N GLU A 104 -11.12 3.78 9.43
CA GLU A 104 -10.49 2.62 10.04
C GLU A 104 -11.44 1.91 11.01
N ASN A 105 -11.44 0.59 10.96
CA ASN A 105 -12.13 -0.24 11.93
C ASN A 105 -11.30 -0.35 13.20
N MET A 106 -11.98 -0.39 14.33
CA MET A 106 -11.41 -0.68 15.64
C MET A 106 -11.90 -2.06 16.11
N VAL A 107 -11.12 -2.70 16.96
CA VAL A 107 -11.49 -3.93 17.65
C VAL A 107 -11.41 -3.71 19.15
N THR A 108 -12.39 -4.23 19.87
CA THR A 108 -12.49 -4.09 21.33
C THR A 108 -11.81 -5.26 22.05
N PHE A 109 -11.00 -4.94 23.05
CA PHE A 109 -10.35 -5.86 23.95
C PHE A 109 -10.14 -5.15 25.31
N PRO A 110 -9.90 -5.81 26.42
CA PRO A 110 -9.57 -5.14 27.68
C PRO A 110 -8.42 -4.14 27.49
N GLY A 111 -8.60 -2.88 27.92
CA GLY A 111 -7.61 -1.82 27.77
C GLY A 111 -7.57 -1.11 26.41
N TRP A 112 -8.48 -1.41 25.45
CA TRP A 112 -8.46 -0.80 24.11
C TRP A 112 -8.67 0.73 24.08
N THR A 113 -9.14 1.31 25.19
CA THR A 113 -9.33 2.77 25.34
C THR A 113 -8.12 3.48 25.94
N LEU A 114 -7.07 2.76 26.31
CA LEU A 114 -5.85 3.38 26.85
C LEU A 114 -5.18 4.26 25.77
N PRO A 115 -4.71 5.48 26.16
CA PRO A 115 -3.80 6.25 25.33
C PRO A 115 -2.62 5.38 24.87
N GLY A 116 -2.32 5.37 23.57
CA GLY A 116 -1.34 4.48 22.94
C GLY A 116 -1.99 3.37 22.10
N VAL A 117 -3.30 3.11 22.23
CA VAL A 117 -4.05 2.28 21.28
C VAL A 117 -4.60 3.17 20.18
N ILE A 118 -4.10 3.02 18.95
CA ILE A 118 -4.42 3.88 17.82
C ILE A 118 -4.62 3.08 16.52
N GLY A 119 -5.31 3.64 15.55
CA GLY A 119 -5.37 3.09 14.20
C GLY A 119 -4.03 3.26 13.45
N ALA A 120 -3.72 2.36 12.54
CA ALA A 120 -2.50 2.43 11.73
C ALA A 120 -2.46 3.68 10.84
N GLY A 121 -3.61 4.12 10.29
CA GLY A 121 -3.71 5.36 9.54
C GLY A 121 -3.56 6.61 10.40
N ALA A 122 -3.95 6.55 11.69
CA ALA A 122 -3.66 7.60 12.67
C ALA A 122 -2.14 7.69 12.91
N ALA A 123 -1.45 6.56 13.08
CA ALA A 123 0.01 6.53 13.18
C ALA A 123 0.68 7.13 11.94
N GLN A 124 0.21 6.80 10.72
CA GLN A 124 0.69 7.44 9.49
C GLN A 124 0.49 8.96 9.48
N THR A 125 -0.66 9.42 9.95
CA THR A 125 -0.96 10.85 10.04
C THR A 125 0.02 11.56 10.97
N MET A 126 0.24 11.01 12.16
CA MET A 126 1.22 11.54 13.12
C MET A 126 2.62 11.64 12.51
N MET A 127 3.12 10.56 11.92
CA MET A 127 4.47 10.51 11.35
C MET A 127 4.62 11.35 10.09
N ASN A 128 3.75 11.11 9.10
CA ASN A 128 3.98 11.57 7.73
C ASN A 128 3.44 12.98 7.46
N LEU A 129 2.45 13.46 8.24
CA LEU A 129 1.92 14.82 8.10
C LEU A 129 2.43 15.76 9.19
N HIS A 130 2.57 15.27 10.43
CA HIS A 130 2.90 16.12 11.56
C HIS A 130 4.31 15.92 12.12
N GLY A 131 5.07 14.92 11.64
CA GLY A 131 6.45 14.64 12.10
C GLY A 131 6.51 14.20 13.58
N VAL A 132 5.44 13.57 14.08
CA VAL A 132 5.32 13.12 15.46
C VAL A 132 5.41 11.60 15.51
N LEU A 133 6.29 11.06 16.37
CA LEU A 133 6.37 9.62 16.60
C LEU A 133 5.16 9.17 17.44
N PRO A 134 4.44 8.11 17.03
CA PRO A 134 3.31 7.58 17.79
C PRO A 134 3.76 6.87 19.09
N GLY A 135 4.99 6.39 19.12
CA GLY A 135 5.60 5.69 20.24
C GLY A 135 7.01 5.22 19.92
N LYS A 136 7.62 4.46 20.81
CA LYS A 136 8.96 3.88 20.63
C LYS A 136 8.92 2.39 20.33
N LYS A 137 8.07 1.65 21.05
CA LYS A 137 7.88 0.19 20.90
C LYS A 137 6.44 -0.09 20.53
N VAL A 138 6.23 -0.60 19.33
CA VAL A 138 4.92 -0.73 18.71
C VAL A 138 4.59 -2.19 18.43
N LEU A 139 3.43 -2.66 18.85
CA LEU A 139 2.83 -3.87 18.33
C LEU A 139 1.83 -3.52 17.23
N MET A 140 1.92 -4.18 16.07
CA MET A 140 0.97 -4.03 14.96
C MET A 140 -0.02 -5.19 14.95
N LEU A 141 -1.32 -4.90 15.02
CA LEU A 141 -2.39 -5.86 14.81
C LEU A 141 -2.96 -5.71 13.39
N GLY A 142 -2.80 -6.74 12.58
CA GLY A 142 -3.25 -6.84 11.20
C GLY A 142 -2.10 -6.94 10.20
N SER A 143 -2.11 -8.00 9.38
CA SER A 143 -1.12 -8.33 8.34
C SER A 143 -1.57 -7.98 6.92
N GLY A 144 -2.62 -7.16 6.78
CA GLY A 144 -3.03 -6.56 5.50
C GLY A 144 -2.02 -5.54 4.99
N ASN A 145 -2.23 -5.02 3.76
CA ASN A 145 -1.32 -4.04 3.16
C ASN A 145 -1.08 -2.82 4.07
N VAL A 146 -2.11 -2.30 4.73
CA VAL A 146 -1.99 -1.16 5.66
C VAL A 146 -1.04 -1.49 6.81
N GLY A 147 -1.27 -2.61 7.52
CA GLY A 147 -0.43 -3.03 8.65
C GLY A 147 1.03 -3.23 8.25
N LEU A 148 1.28 -3.91 7.11
CA LEU A 148 2.64 -4.15 6.59
C LEU A 148 3.35 -2.85 6.18
N VAL A 149 2.66 -1.96 5.47
CA VAL A 149 3.22 -0.68 5.02
C VAL A 149 3.51 0.23 6.21
N VAL A 150 2.57 0.34 7.16
CA VAL A 150 2.74 1.20 8.35
C VAL A 150 3.83 0.65 9.27
N SER A 151 3.93 -0.68 9.46
CA SER A 151 5.04 -1.29 10.21
C SER A 151 6.41 -0.88 9.64
N PHE A 152 6.54 -0.91 8.31
CA PHE A 152 7.79 -0.49 7.68
C PHE A 152 8.07 1.01 7.87
N GLN A 153 7.05 1.86 7.78
CA GLN A 153 7.16 3.30 7.98
C GLN A 153 7.51 3.66 9.44
N LEU A 154 6.93 2.95 10.42
CA LEU A 154 7.29 3.08 11.84
C LEU A 154 8.78 2.82 12.05
N MET A 155 9.31 1.75 11.48
CA MET A 155 10.74 1.44 11.56
C MET A 155 11.62 2.49 10.85
N GLN A 156 11.17 3.05 9.73
CA GLN A 156 11.86 4.15 9.04
C GLN A 156 11.95 5.42 9.89
N CYS A 157 10.96 5.65 10.75
CA CYS A 157 10.94 6.77 11.71
C CYS A 157 11.70 6.47 13.00
N GLY A 158 12.25 5.26 13.17
CA GLY A 158 13.02 4.86 14.34
C GLY A 158 12.22 4.19 15.46
N CYS A 159 10.94 3.86 15.23
CA CYS A 159 10.17 3.02 16.16
C CYS A 159 10.62 1.56 16.03
N GLU A 160 10.63 0.84 17.14
CA GLU A 160 10.78 -0.61 17.17
C GLU A 160 9.40 -1.26 16.97
N VAL A 161 9.22 -2.02 15.90
CA VAL A 161 8.03 -2.87 15.73
C VAL A 161 8.36 -4.23 16.35
N VAL A 162 7.83 -4.47 17.54
CA VAL A 162 8.18 -5.68 18.33
C VAL A 162 7.52 -6.93 17.79
N ALA A 163 6.34 -6.81 17.19
CA ALA A 163 5.61 -7.92 16.57
C ALA A 163 4.57 -7.41 15.58
N LEU A 164 4.29 -8.24 14.57
CA LEU A 164 3.13 -8.14 13.71
C LEU A 164 2.21 -9.33 14.01
N VAL A 165 0.99 -9.06 14.40
CA VAL A 165 0.01 -10.03 14.90
C VAL A 165 -1.21 -10.04 13.97
N ASP A 166 -1.76 -11.22 13.67
CA ASP A 166 -3.00 -11.34 12.92
C ASP A 166 -3.80 -12.56 13.35
N ALA A 167 -5.09 -12.40 13.55
CA ALA A 167 -5.99 -13.51 13.87
C ALA A 167 -6.18 -14.49 12.70
N ALA A 168 -5.92 -14.06 11.47
CA ALA A 168 -5.91 -14.94 10.32
C ALA A 168 -4.72 -15.91 10.33
N PRO A 169 -4.89 -17.15 9.80
CA PRO A 169 -3.82 -18.15 9.77
C PRO A 169 -2.77 -17.90 8.67
N ARG A 170 -2.89 -16.80 7.93
CA ARG A 170 -1.98 -16.43 6.84
C ARG A 170 -1.90 -14.93 6.70
N VAL A 171 -0.78 -14.44 6.15
CA VAL A 171 -0.56 -13.04 5.81
C VAL A 171 -1.64 -12.56 4.84
N GLY A 172 -2.26 -11.42 5.15
CA GLY A 172 -3.37 -10.86 4.40
C GLY A 172 -2.97 -9.92 3.26
N GLY A 173 -1.78 -9.31 3.31
CA GLY A 173 -1.29 -8.35 2.33
C GLY A 173 -0.31 -8.94 1.32
N TYR A 174 0.23 -8.07 0.45
CA TYR A 174 1.23 -8.45 -0.55
C TYR A 174 2.49 -9.06 0.08
N GLY A 175 2.91 -10.21 -0.41
CA GLY A 175 4.08 -10.92 0.08
C GLY A 175 5.37 -10.12 0.01
N VAL A 176 5.52 -9.24 -0.99
CA VAL A 176 6.67 -8.32 -1.07
C VAL A 176 6.69 -7.31 0.07
N HIS A 177 5.54 -6.89 0.58
CA HIS A 177 5.46 -6.06 1.79
C HIS A 177 5.77 -6.87 3.04
N ALA A 178 5.24 -8.09 3.14
CA ALA A 178 5.53 -9.00 4.26
C ALA A 178 7.03 -9.32 4.32
N ALA A 179 7.63 -9.72 3.19
CA ALA A 179 9.06 -10.02 3.10
C ALA A 179 9.95 -8.82 3.45
N LYS A 180 9.51 -7.60 3.07
CA LYS A 180 10.20 -6.36 3.45
C LYS A 180 10.21 -6.12 4.96
N VAL A 181 9.12 -6.43 5.65
CA VAL A 181 9.04 -6.35 7.12
C VAL A 181 9.79 -7.51 7.77
N ALA A 182 9.59 -8.75 7.32
CA ALA A 182 10.22 -9.93 7.91
C ALA A 182 11.76 -9.86 7.91
N ARG A 183 12.36 -9.43 6.79
CA ARG A 183 13.83 -9.35 6.69
C ARG A 183 14.49 -8.32 7.62
N THR A 184 13.72 -7.39 8.21
CA THR A 184 14.23 -6.47 9.25
C THR A 184 14.29 -7.11 10.64
N GLY A 185 13.73 -8.31 10.81
CA GLY A 185 13.70 -9.06 12.05
C GLY A 185 12.39 -8.99 12.83
N VAL A 186 11.35 -8.37 12.31
CA VAL A 186 10.02 -8.33 12.94
C VAL A 186 9.37 -9.70 12.89
N PRO A 187 9.02 -10.31 14.03
CA PRO A 187 8.33 -11.59 14.07
C PRO A 187 6.85 -11.46 13.69
N PHE A 188 6.32 -12.49 13.01
CA PHE A 188 4.92 -12.60 12.64
C PHE A 188 4.24 -13.64 13.53
N TYR A 189 3.17 -13.24 14.21
CA TYR A 189 2.29 -14.11 15.00
C TYR A 189 0.93 -14.19 14.33
N LEU A 190 0.75 -15.18 13.45
CA LEU A 190 -0.52 -15.47 12.78
C LEU A 190 -1.36 -16.44 13.63
N SER A 191 -2.67 -16.45 13.41
CA SER A 191 -3.64 -17.09 14.31
C SER A 191 -3.54 -16.58 15.75
N HIS A 192 -3.12 -15.33 15.94
CA HIS A 192 -3.03 -14.67 17.26
C HIS A 192 -3.81 -13.37 17.25
N THR A 193 -4.33 -12.99 18.41
CA THR A 193 -4.92 -11.67 18.62
C THR A 193 -4.63 -11.14 20.02
N ILE A 194 -4.99 -9.89 20.28
CA ILE A 194 -4.78 -9.25 21.58
C ILE A 194 -5.77 -9.82 22.60
N VAL A 195 -5.24 -10.24 23.73
CA VAL A 195 -6.01 -10.64 24.93
C VAL A 195 -6.37 -9.37 25.71
N GLU A 196 -5.36 -8.54 26.01
CA GLU A 196 -5.52 -7.29 26.73
C GLU A 196 -4.35 -6.33 26.48
N ALA A 197 -4.62 -5.03 26.58
CA ALA A 197 -3.59 -4.00 26.73
C ALA A 197 -3.47 -3.61 28.19
N GLU A 198 -2.25 -3.43 28.65
CA GLU A 198 -1.91 -3.16 30.04
C GLU A 198 -1.47 -1.70 30.22
N GLY A 199 -1.79 -1.12 31.38
CA GLY A 199 -1.42 0.24 31.76
C GLY A 199 -2.50 0.89 32.64
N GLU A 200 -2.15 2.00 33.27
CA GLU A 200 -3.08 2.84 34.03
C GLU A 200 -3.47 4.08 33.24
N ASP A 201 -2.52 4.96 32.95
CA ASP A 201 -2.73 6.21 32.21
C ASP A 201 -2.49 6.06 30.69
N CYS A 202 -1.67 5.11 30.30
CA CYS A 202 -1.32 4.80 28.91
C CYS A 202 -0.88 3.34 28.77
N VAL A 203 -0.73 2.88 27.54
CA VAL A 203 -0.21 1.53 27.26
C VAL A 203 1.21 1.38 27.76
N THR A 204 1.47 0.31 28.52
CA THR A 204 2.81 -0.11 28.97
C THR A 204 3.14 -1.53 28.55
N GLY A 205 2.14 -2.31 28.16
CA GLY A 205 2.29 -3.67 27.71
C GLY A 205 1.08 -4.18 26.94
N VAL A 206 1.22 -5.34 26.35
CA VAL A 206 0.15 -6.06 25.65
C VAL A 206 0.37 -7.57 25.73
N THR A 207 -0.68 -8.29 26.04
CA THR A 207 -0.70 -9.74 25.96
C THR A 207 -1.47 -10.19 24.74
N ILE A 208 -0.87 -11.08 23.94
CA ILE A 208 -1.50 -11.76 22.81
C ILE A 208 -1.64 -13.25 23.09
N ALA A 209 -2.57 -13.93 22.41
CA ALA A 209 -2.65 -15.38 22.45
C ALA A 209 -3.11 -15.95 21.10
N GLU A 210 -2.81 -17.24 20.89
CA GLU A 210 -3.29 -17.98 19.73
C GLU A 210 -4.81 -18.16 19.81
N VAL A 211 -5.47 -18.13 18.64
CA VAL A 211 -6.90 -18.37 18.50
C VAL A 211 -7.19 -19.54 17.56
N ASP A 212 -8.25 -20.28 17.86
CA ASP A 212 -8.77 -21.33 17.00
C ASP A 212 -9.57 -20.73 15.81
N SER A 213 -10.11 -21.59 14.95
CA SER A 213 -10.93 -21.20 13.80
C SER A 213 -12.23 -20.46 14.16
N ASN A 214 -12.64 -20.44 15.43
CA ASN A 214 -13.80 -19.73 15.96
C ASN A 214 -13.40 -18.47 16.74
N PHE A 215 -12.14 -18.04 16.61
CA PHE A 215 -11.56 -16.90 17.35
C PHE A 215 -11.56 -17.06 18.87
N LYS A 216 -11.59 -18.30 19.40
CA LYS A 216 -11.43 -18.57 20.83
C LYS A 216 -9.97 -18.70 21.18
N PHE A 217 -9.56 -18.06 22.27
CA PHE A 217 -8.20 -18.16 22.79
C PHE A 217 -7.84 -19.61 23.16
N ILE A 218 -6.63 -20.01 22.81
CA ILE A 218 -6.03 -21.30 23.18
C ILE A 218 -5.22 -21.08 24.46
N PRO A 219 -5.65 -21.63 25.60
CA PRO A 219 -4.97 -21.44 26.89
C PRO A 219 -3.51 -21.92 26.87
N GLY A 220 -2.62 -21.17 27.49
CA GLY A 220 -1.20 -21.49 27.58
C GLY A 220 -0.37 -21.03 26.38
N THR A 221 -0.96 -20.27 25.48
CA THR A 221 -0.27 -19.68 24.31
C THR A 221 0.00 -18.18 24.48
N GLU A 222 -0.32 -17.63 25.64
CA GLU A 222 -0.19 -16.22 25.95
C GLU A 222 1.26 -15.77 25.85
N LYS A 223 1.46 -14.59 25.23
CA LYS A 223 2.77 -13.93 25.07
C LYS A 223 2.62 -12.47 25.45
N HIS A 224 3.49 -12.02 26.33
CA HIS A 224 3.55 -10.62 26.74
C HIS A 224 4.63 -9.85 25.99
N PHE A 225 4.36 -8.58 25.68
CA PHE A 225 5.29 -7.63 25.09
C PHE A 225 5.23 -6.30 25.83
N ASP A 226 6.41 -5.78 26.20
CA ASP A 226 6.54 -4.40 26.68
C ASP A 226 6.43 -3.45 25.49
N VAL A 227 5.35 -2.68 25.41
CA VAL A 227 5.08 -1.71 24.33
C VAL A 227 4.46 -0.45 24.91
N ASP A 228 4.69 0.66 24.23
CA ASP A 228 4.03 1.93 24.55
C ASP A 228 2.93 2.29 23.53
N THR A 229 2.82 1.51 22.46
CA THR A 229 1.85 1.77 21.40
C THR A 229 1.34 0.45 20.78
N ILE A 230 0.04 0.39 20.53
CA ILE A 230 -0.63 -0.67 19.79
C ILE A 230 -1.29 -0.04 18.57
N CYS A 231 -0.85 -0.44 17.38
CA CYS A 231 -1.43 0.01 16.11
C CYS A 231 -2.41 -1.02 15.57
N LEU A 232 -3.62 -0.59 15.22
CA LEU A 232 -4.68 -1.45 14.71
C LEU A 232 -4.84 -1.24 13.20
N ALA A 233 -4.71 -2.32 12.41
CA ALA A 233 -4.90 -2.38 10.96
C ALA A 233 -5.90 -3.48 10.61
N VAL A 234 -7.08 -3.45 11.23
CA VAL A 234 -8.07 -4.53 11.23
C VAL A 234 -9.19 -4.31 10.20
N GLY A 235 -8.92 -3.53 9.19
CA GLY A 235 -9.82 -3.26 8.06
C GLY A 235 -10.33 -1.85 8.03
N LEU A 236 -11.16 -1.59 7.00
CA LEU A 236 -11.75 -0.29 6.70
C LEU A 236 -13.26 -0.46 6.45
N SER A 237 -14.04 0.56 6.71
CA SER A 237 -15.48 0.63 6.39
C SER A 237 -15.79 1.86 5.55
N PRO A 238 -16.56 1.73 4.46
CA PRO A 238 -16.94 2.85 3.61
C PRO A 238 -17.68 3.97 4.36
N MET A 239 -17.27 5.22 4.15
CA MET A 239 -17.94 6.39 4.75
C MET A 239 -19.16 6.81 3.94
N SER A 240 -20.22 6.01 4.03
CA SER A 240 -21.43 6.10 3.19
C SER A 240 -22.60 6.86 3.83
N GLN A 241 -22.36 7.60 4.92
CA GLN A 241 -23.40 8.28 5.70
C GLN A 241 -24.17 9.32 4.87
N LEU A 242 -23.48 10.14 4.08
CA LEU A 242 -24.12 11.15 3.23
C LEU A 242 -25.07 10.52 2.20
N LEU A 243 -24.69 9.37 1.64
CA LEU A 243 -25.51 8.65 0.69
C LEU A 243 -26.81 8.10 1.32
N LYS A 244 -26.71 7.64 2.58
CA LYS A 244 -27.90 7.23 3.37
C LYS A 244 -28.82 8.42 3.66
N MET A 245 -28.24 9.56 4.04
CA MET A 245 -29.01 10.78 4.29
C MET A 245 -29.75 11.26 3.03
N ALA A 246 -29.12 11.18 1.87
CA ALA A 246 -29.74 11.50 0.58
C ALA A 246 -30.83 10.51 0.16
N GLY A 247 -30.92 9.34 0.81
CA GLY A 247 -31.87 8.29 0.45
C GLY A 247 -31.41 7.39 -0.71
N CYS A 248 -30.13 7.31 -0.99
CA CYS A 248 -29.59 6.33 -1.94
C CYS A 248 -29.88 4.90 -1.47
N ARG A 249 -30.18 4.01 -2.41
CA ARG A 249 -30.29 2.58 -2.09
C ARG A 249 -28.94 2.03 -1.70
N MET A 250 -28.89 1.32 -0.57
CA MET A 250 -27.69 0.75 0.01
C MET A 250 -27.81 -0.77 0.03
N GLU A 251 -26.66 -1.45 0.02
CA GLU A 251 -26.54 -2.87 0.31
C GLU A 251 -25.49 -3.11 1.43
N ASP A 252 -25.67 -4.21 2.15
CA ASP A 252 -24.64 -4.70 3.06
C ASP A 252 -23.78 -5.74 2.32
N ASN A 253 -22.55 -5.38 2.05
CA ASN A 253 -21.63 -6.21 1.28
C ASN A 253 -20.26 -6.35 2.01
N PRO A 254 -20.11 -7.37 2.86
CA PRO A 254 -18.87 -7.58 3.61
C PRO A 254 -17.61 -7.69 2.75
N LYS A 255 -17.76 -8.14 1.48
CA LYS A 255 -16.63 -8.23 0.55
C LYS A 255 -16.17 -6.87 0.02
N ARG A 256 -16.98 -5.85 0.19
CA ARG A 256 -16.70 -4.45 -0.17
C ARG A 256 -16.41 -3.57 1.06
N GLY A 257 -16.36 -4.15 2.25
CA GLY A 257 -16.09 -3.45 3.50
C GLY A 257 -17.34 -3.08 4.33
N GLY A 258 -18.53 -3.56 3.96
CA GLY A 258 -19.79 -3.36 4.70
C GLY A 258 -20.86 -2.60 3.89
N GLN A 259 -21.42 -1.54 4.46
CA GLN A 259 -22.49 -0.75 3.85
C GLN A 259 -21.99 0.09 2.69
N VAL A 260 -22.41 -0.26 1.47
CA VAL A 260 -22.06 0.43 0.22
C VAL A 260 -23.28 0.87 -0.55
N PRO A 261 -23.23 1.92 -1.39
CA PRO A 261 -24.31 2.28 -2.28
C PRO A 261 -24.48 1.27 -3.41
N ILE A 262 -25.71 1.02 -3.81
CA ILE A 262 -25.99 0.35 -5.07
C ILE A 262 -25.71 1.34 -6.20
N CYS A 263 -24.69 1.06 -7.00
CA CYS A 263 -24.26 1.89 -8.12
C CYS A 263 -23.89 1.02 -9.33
N ASP A 264 -23.86 1.64 -10.51
CA ASP A 264 -23.32 1.01 -11.71
C ASP A 264 -21.79 1.05 -11.74
N GLU A 265 -21.19 0.53 -12.80
CA GLU A 265 -19.75 0.48 -13.02
C GLU A 265 -19.07 1.86 -13.15
N TYR A 266 -19.84 2.90 -13.42
CA TYR A 266 -19.39 4.29 -13.58
C TYR A 266 -19.71 5.17 -12.38
N GLY A 267 -20.16 4.55 -11.29
CA GLY A 267 -20.46 5.21 -10.03
C GLY A 267 -21.80 5.93 -9.98
N ARG A 268 -22.73 5.73 -10.96
CA ARG A 268 -24.09 6.28 -10.87
C ARG A 268 -24.87 5.57 -9.79
N THR A 269 -25.39 6.31 -8.82
CA THR A 269 -26.20 5.76 -7.72
C THR A 269 -27.67 5.61 -8.13
N SER A 270 -28.49 5.15 -7.20
CA SER A 270 -29.94 5.10 -7.39
C SER A 270 -30.61 6.48 -7.45
N LEU A 271 -29.91 7.56 -7.10
CA LEU A 271 -30.39 8.93 -7.22
C LEU A 271 -29.79 9.60 -8.46
N PRO A 272 -30.63 10.10 -9.40
CA PRO A 272 -30.13 10.79 -10.58
C PRO A 272 -29.24 12.01 -10.21
N GLY A 273 -28.08 12.10 -10.84
CA GLY A 273 -27.10 13.17 -10.59
C GLY A 273 -26.29 13.03 -9.30
N VAL A 274 -26.39 11.90 -8.60
CA VAL A 274 -25.53 11.56 -7.46
C VAL A 274 -24.63 10.39 -7.84
N PHE A 275 -23.32 10.60 -7.75
CA PHE A 275 -22.27 9.65 -8.14
C PHE A 275 -21.39 9.30 -6.95
N VAL A 276 -20.66 8.20 -7.08
CA VAL A 276 -19.69 7.74 -6.08
C VAL A 276 -18.38 7.31 -6.74
N ALA A 277 -17.25 7.44 -6.03
CA ALA A 277 -15.96 6.95 -6.48
C ALA A 277 -15.02 6.62 -5.32
N GLY A 278 -14.24 5.57 -5.49
CA GLY A 278 -13.27 5.09 -4.51
C GLY A 278 -13.90 4.32 -3.36
N ASP A 279 -13.22 4.26 -2.22
CA ASP A 279 -13.54 3.37 -1.10
C ASP A 279 -14.95 3.52 -0.52
N VAL A 280 -15.61 4.64 -0.74
CA VAL A 280 -17.03 4.81 -0.36
C VAL A 280 -17.95 3.84 -1.11
N SER A 281 -17.55 3.38 -2.30
CA SER A 281 -18.25 2.38 -3.12
C SER A 281 -17.75 0.95 -2.87
N GLY A 282 -16.72 0.78 -2.08
CA GLY A 282 -16.06 -0.49 -1.72
C GLY A 282 -14.55 -0.36 -1.65
N ILE A 283 -13.96 -0.94 -0.61
CA ILE A 283 -12.54 -0.80 -0.27
C ILE A 283 -11.66 -1.45 -1.34
N GLU A 284 -10.77 -0.64 -1.94
CA GLU A 284 -9.73 -1.06 -2.89
C GLU A 284 -8.44 -0.26 -2.73
N GLU A 285 -7.49 -0.44 -3.65
CA GLU A 285 -6.24 0.32 -3.71
C GLU A 285 -6.48 1.76 -4.21
N ALA A 286 -5.61 2.67 -3.79
CA ALA A 286 -5.71 4.08 -4.20
C ALA A 286 -5.62 4.30 -5.72
N SER A 287 -4.90 3.42 -6.43
CA SER A 287 -4.83 3.46 -7.91
C SER A 287 -6.19 3.17 -8.56
N SER A 288 -6.95 2.20 -8.04
CA SER A 288 -8.33 1.93 -8.47
C SER A 288 -9.23 3.12 -8.19
N ALA A 289 -9.14 3.71 -6.98
CA ALA A 289 -9.92 4.89 -6.60
C ALA A 289 -9.68 6.11 -7.51
N MET A 290 -8.45 6.31 -8.01
CA MET A 290 -8.15 7.36 -8.98
C MET A 290 -8.85 7.12 -10.32
N ILE A 291 -8.87 5.89 -10.80
CA ILE A 291 -9.55 5.53 -12.07
C ILE A 291 -11.07 5.65 -11.91
N GLU A 292 -11.64 5.10 -10.83
CA GLU A 292 -13.08 5.26 -10.54
C GLU A 292 -13.48 6.73 -10.43
N GLY A 293 -12.62 7.57 -9.84
CA GLY A 293 -12.83 9.02 -9.81
C GLY A 293 -12.93 9.61 -11.22
N ARG A 294 -12.02 9.25 -12.13
CA ARG A 294 -12.09 9.70 -13.53
C ARG A 294 -13.38 9.25 -14.20
N MET A 295 -13.77 7.99 -14.03
CA MET A 295 -15.00 7.43 -14.59
C MET A 295 -16.24 8.18 -14.08
N ALA A 296 -16.33 8.44 -12.78
CA ALA A 296 -17.43 9.21 -12.20
C ALA A 296 -17.50 10.66 -12.70
N GLY A 297 -16.35 11.33 -12.88
CA GLY A 297 -16.26 12.68 -13.45
C GLY A 297 -16.75 12.74 -14.89
N ILE A 298 -16.39 11.74 -15.72
CA ILE A 298 -16.85 11.59 -17.09
C ILE A 298 -18.37 11.32 -17.12
N ALA A 299 -18.86 10.39 -16.28
CA ALA A 299 -20.26 10.05 -16.20
C ALA A 299 -21.14 11.23 -15.72
N ALA A 300 -20.62 12.07 -14.81
CA ALA A 300 -21.30 13.29 -14.38
C ALA A 300 -21.35 14.33 -15.50
N SER A 301 -20.33 14.41 -16.32
CA SER A 301 -20.28 15.32 -17.46
C SER A 301 -21.30 14.94 -18.56
N GLU A 302 -21.46 13.66 -18.81
CA GLU A 302 -22.50 13.16 -19.72
C GLU A 302 -23.91 13.43 -19.16
N TYR A 303 -24.13 13.14 -17.88
CA TYR A 303 -25.40 13.42 -17.21
C TYR A 303 -25.84 14.89 -17.33
N LEU A 304 -24.89 15.81 -17.29
CA LEU A 304 -25.14 17.25 -17.43
C LEU A 304 -25.13 17.76 -18.88
N GLY A 305 -24.91 16.87 -19.86
CA GLY A 305 -24.96 17.20 -21.29
C GLY A 305 -23.71 17.94 -21.82
N TYR A 306 -22.57 17.82 -21.15
CA TYR A 306 -21.30 18.41 -21.60
C TYR A 306 -20.52 17.53 -22.58
N ILE A 307 -20.83 16.24 -22.62
CA ILE A 307 -20.30 15.30 -23.62
C ILE A 307 -21.42 14.36 -24.09
N GLU A 308 -21.27 13.85 -25.30
CA GLU A 308 -22.18 12.88 -25.86
C GLU A 308 -21.89 11.47 -25.31
N LYS A 309 -22.92 10.63 -25.25
CA LYS A 309 -22.80 9.25 -24.76
C LYS A 309 -21.74 8.44 -25.49
N THR A 310 -21.58 8.61 -26.79
CA THR A 310 -20.61 7.90 -27.62
C THR A 310 -19.16 8.27 -27.27
N GLU A 311 -18.93 9.54 -26.92
CA GLU A 311 -17.63 10.01 -26.42
C GLU A 311 -17.33 9.42 -25.03
N MET A 312 -18.32 9.50 -24.12
CA MET A 312 -18.24 8.85 -22.80
C MET A 312 -17.89 7.37 -22.94
N ASP A 313 -18.62 6.61 -23.74
CA ASP A 313 -18.42 5.16 -23.88
C ASP A 313 -17.01 4.83 -24.38
N THR A 314 -16.45 5.66 -25.27
CA THR A 314 -15.09 5.51 -25.79
C THR A 314 -14.03 5.74 -24.74
N GLU A 315 -14.16 6.80 -23.94
CA GLU A 315 -13.21 7.13 -22.88
C GLU A 315 -13.28 6.13 -21.73
N LEU A 316 -14.50 5.73 -21.33
CA LEU A 316 -14.71 4.75 -20.26
C LEU A 316 -14.16 3.38 -20.61
N ALA A 317 -14.23 2.93 -21.87
CA ALA A 317 -13.66 1.65 -22.29
C ALA A 317 -12.13 1.58 -22.06
N SER A 318 -11.41 2.71 -22.19
CA SER A 318 -9.98 2.77 -21.87
C SER A 318 -9.72 2.69 -20.37
N LEU A 319 -10.55 3.35 -19.56
CA LEU A 319 -10.44 3.35 -18.10
C LEU A 319 -10.83 1.99 -17.51
N ASP A 320 -11.87 1.34 -18.04
CA ASP A 320 -12.25 -0.03 -17.69
C ASP A 320 -11.08 -1.00 -17.89
N LYS A 321 -10.42 -0.92 -19.03
CA LYS A 321 -9.24 -1.75 -19.30
C LYS A 321 -8.11 -1.50 -18.31
N ALA A 322 -7.86 -0.24 -17.96
CA ALA A 322 -6.85 0.11 -16.96
C ALA A 322 -7.23 -0.43 -15.57
N LEU A 323 -8.49 -0.29 -15.18
CA LEU A 323 -9.02 -0.78 -13.90
C LEU A 323 -8.99 -2.31 -13.83
N ASP A 324 -9.36 -3.00 -14.90
CA ASP A 324 -9.26 -4.45 -15.03
C ASP A 324 -7.81 -4.93 -14.88
N GLY A 325 -6.85 -4.16 -15.37
CA GLY A 325 -5.42 -4.42 -15.19
C GLY A 325 -4.98 -4.46 -13.72
N LEU A 326 -5.62 -3.66 -12.86
CA LEU A 326 -5.37 -3.65 -11.40
C LEU A 326 -6.15 -4.74 -10.66
N ARG A 327 -7.34 -5.11 -11.14
CA ARG A 327 -8.24 -6.06 -10.49
C ARG A 327 -7.93 -7.52 -10.85
N GLN A 328 -6.65 -7.86 -10.90
CA GLN A 328 -6.15 -9.19 -11.24
C GLN A 328 -5.24 -9.76 -10.16
N GLY A 329 -4.99 -11.08 -10.23
CA GLY A 329 -4.11 -11.77 -9.30
C GLY A 329 -4.80 -12.19 -8.01
N MET A 330 -4.03 -12.72 -7.08
CA MET A 330 -4.54 -13.31 -5.84
C MET A 330 -5.16 -12.29 -4.87
N PHE A 331 -4.88 -11.01 -5.05
CA PHE A 331 -5.42 -9.92 -4.24
C PHE A 331 -6.54 -9.15 -4.95
N ALA A 332 -7.03 -9.66 -6.09
CA ALA A 332 -8.13 -9.04 -6.81
C ALA A 332 -9.35 -8.86 -5.88
N PRO A 333 -10.03 -7.70 -5.94
CA PRO A 333 -11.19 -7.44 -5.10
C PRO A 333 -12.26 -8.51 -5.31
N LYS A 334 -12.71 -9.11 -4.22
CA LYS A 334 -13.78 -10.12 -4.27
C LYS A 334 -15.02 -9.48 -4.89
N ASN A 335 -15.55 -10.04 -5.98
CA ASN A 335 -16.69 -9.57 -6.79
C ASN A 335 -16.35 -8.54 -7.90
N ARG A 336 -15.13 -8.07 -8.03
CA ARG A 336 -14.76 -7.07 -9.03
C ARG A 336 -13.60 -7.48 -9.93
N GLY A 337 -12.88 -8.56 -9.62
CA GLY A 337 -11.70 -8.96 -10.35
C GLY A 337 -11.51 -10.47 -10.47
N LYS A 338 -10.44 -10.87 -11.15
CA LYS A 338 -10.05 -12.27 -11.35
C LYS A 338 -8.96 -12.65 -10.35
N ALA A 339 -9.32 -13.31 -9.26
CA ALA A 339 -8.36 -13.89 -8.34
C ALA A 339 -7.76 -15.18 -8.92
N ILE A 340 -6.47 -15.43 -8.67
CA ILE A 340 -5.79 -16.66 -9.02
C ILE A 340 -5.19 -17.29 -7.75
N GLU A 341 -5.33 -18.60 -7.60
CA GLU A 341 -4.77 -19.35 -6.46
C GLU A 341 -3.34 -19.83 -6.71
N LYS A 342 -2.96 -19.97 -7.98
CA LYS A 342 -1.61 -20.35 -8.43
C LYS A 342 -1.02 -19.25 -9.27
N THR A 343 0.29 -19.19 -9.34
CA THR A 343 0.98 -18.30 -10.28
C THR A 343 0.64 -18.70 -11.71
N GLU A 344 0.63 -17.73 -12.63
CA GLU A 344 0.37 -17.99 -14.07
C GLU A 344 1.40 -18.97 -14.65
N GLU A 345 2.62 -18.98 -14.11
CA GLU A 345 3.70 -19.89 -14.46
C GLU A 345 3.54 -21.28 -13.85
N GLY A 346 2.42 -21.56 -13.17
CA GLY A 346 2.15 -22.83 -12.52
C GLY A 346 2.95 -23.11 -11.26
N ILE A 347 3.69 -22.13 -10.74
CA ILE A 347 4.48 -22.23 -9.52
C ILE A 347 3.55 -22.12 -8.31
N PRO A 348 3.56 -23.04 -7.34
CA PRO A 348 2.74 -22.92 -6.14
C PRO A 348 3.15 -21.70 -5.31
N ILE A 349 2.17 -21.02 -4.72
CA ILE A 349 2.41 -19.93 -3.75
C ILE A 349 3.22 -20.48 -2.58
N SER A 350 4.23 -19.73 -2.14
CA SER A 350 5.08 -20.15 -1.01
C SER A 350 4.26 -20.26 0.27
N THR A 351 4.30 -21.44 0.89
CA THR A 351 3.65 -21.69 2.17
C THR A 351 4.33 -20.91 3.28
N SER A 352 5.66 -20.78 3.25
CA SER A 352 6.40 -20.03 4.27
C SER A 352 6.11 -18.53 4.16
N LEU A 353 5.95 -18.00 2.94
CA LEU A 353 5.50 -16.62 2.75
C LEU A 353 4.15 -16.34 3.40
N LEU A 354 3.19 -17.24 3.19
CA LEU A 354 1.85 -17.09 3.75
C LEU A 354 1.82 -17.23 5.27
N LYS A 355 2.69 -18.06 5.86
CA LYS A 355 2.73 -18.35 7.31
C LYS A 355 3.69 -17.47 8.11
N HIS A 356 4.75 -17.00 7.49
CA HIS A 356 5.85 -16.33 8.19
C HIS A 356 6.25 -14.99 7.58
N GLY A 357 5.60 -14.58 6.49
CA GLY A 357 5.87 -13.32 5.82
C GLY A 357 7.10 -13.30 4.90
N PHE A 358 7.83 -14.42 4.74
CA PHE A 358 9.00 -14.54 3.87
C PHE A 358 9.02 -15.87 3.12
N VAL A 359 9.68 -15.93 1.98
CA VAL A 359 9.93 -17.18 1.25
C VAL A 359 11.17 -17.84 1.83
N ALA A 360 11.07 -19.13 2.16
CA ALA A 360 12.20 -19.91 2.67
C ALA A 360 13.29 -20.09 1.60
N ASP A 361 14.54 -20.26 2.04
CA ASP A 361 15.71 -20.36 1.16
C ASP A 361 15.64 -21.55 0.20
N ASP A 362 15.00 -22.64 0.59
CA ASP A 362 14.77 -23.84 -0.23
C ASP A 362 13.61 -23.66 -1.23
N GLU A 363 12.73 -22.69 -1.02
CA GLU A 363 11.62 -22.40 -1.93
C GLU A 363 11.96 -21.33 -2.97
N ILE A 364 12.93 -20.43 -2.70
CA ILE A 364 13.14 -19.22 -3.49
C ILE A 364 13.66 -19.53 -4.90
N GLU A 365 14.45 -20.57 -5.06
CA GLU A 365 15.09 -20.95 -6.32
C GLU A 365 14.08 -21.37 -7.43
N ARG A 366 12.85 -21.69 -7.06
CA ARG A 366 11.81 -22.05 -8.02
C ARG A 366 11.19 -20.85 -8.75
N PHE A 367 11.47 -19.64 -8.30
CA PHE A 367 10.89 -18.44 -8.90
C PHE A 367 11.74 -17.90 -10.05
N PRO A 368 11.13 -17.53 -11.19
CA PRO A 368 11.86 -17.23 -12.42
C PRO A 368 12.73 -15.97 -12.37
N GLY A 369 12.47 -15.08 -11.42
CA GLY A 369 13.29 -13.89 -11.18
C GLY A 369 14.57 -14.16 -10.39
N VAL A 370 14.71 -15.36 -9.79
CA VAL A 370 15.89 -15.78 -9.04
C VAL A 370 16.81 -16.55 -9.99
N THR A 371 17.96 -15.96 -10.30
CA THR A 371 18.90 -16.52 -11.26
C THR A 371 20.32 -16.42 -10.74
N HIS A 372 21.19 -17.33 -11.18
CA HIS A 372 22.62 -17.33 -10.91
C HIS A 372 23.38 -16.97 -12.19
N ARG A 373 24.23 -15.95 -12.11
CA ARG A 373 25.02 -15.45 -13.25
C ARG A 373 26.41 -14.99 -12.81
N VAL A 374 27.36 -15.07 -13.71
CA VAL A 374 28.70 -14.51 -13.47
C VAL A 374 28.61 -12.99 -13.49
N GLY A 375 29.22 -12.34 -12.47
CA GLY A 375 29.22 -10.91 -12.27
C GLY A 375 27.88 -10.38 -11.74
N ILE A 376 27.78 -9.06 -11.65
CA ILE A 376 26.63 -8.40 -11.04
C ILE A 376 25.37 -8.58 -11.91
N HIS A 377 24.32 -9.09 -11.31
CA HIS A 377 23.02 -9.31 -11.98
C HIS A 377 21.85 -9.05 -11.02
N PRO A 378 20.64 -8.77 -11.55
CA PRO A 378 19.46 -8.64 -10.72
C PRO A 378 18.93 -10.00 -10.27
N VAL A 379 18.63 -10.11 -8.98
CA VAL A 379 17.90 -11.22 -8.36
C VAL A 379 16.56 -10.66 -7.89
N MET A 380 15.46 -11.19 -8.42
CA MET A 380 14.12 -10.66 -8.18
C MET A 380 13.29 -11.64 -7.36
N GLU A 381 12.99 -11.27 -6.13
CA GLU A 381 12.19 -12.04 -5.17
C GLU A 381 10.73 -11.58 -5.14
N CYS A 382 10.19 -11.25 -6.32
CA CYS A 382 8.77 -11.00 -6.54
C CYS A 382 8.11 -12.36 -6.82
N THR A 383 7.44 -12.92 -5.82
CA THR A 383 7.02 -14.34 -5.80
C THR A 383 5.50 -14.52 -5.80
N GLN A 384 4.76 -13.45 -6.05
CA GLN A 384 3.30 -13.46 -6.17
C GLN A 384 2.87 -12.68 -7.41
N ASN A 385 1.79 -13.15 -8.04
CA ASN A 385 1.18 -12.50 -9.18
C ASN A 385 0.40 -11.26 -8.74
N ILE A 386 1.10 -10.13 -8.65
CA ILE A 386 0.54 -8.80 -8.33
C ILE A 386 0.61 -7.91 -9.57
N PRO A 387 -0.39 -7.05 -9.83
CA PRO A 387 -0.39 -6.20 -11.01
C PRO A 387 0.67 -5.08 -10.87
N CYS A 388 1.89 -5.31 -11.39
CA CYS A 388 3.01 -4.40 -11.22
C CYS A 388 4.14 -4.62 -12.23
N ASN A 389 4.60 -3.56 -12.92
CA ASN A 389 5.69 -3.63 -13.90
C ASN A 389 6.79 -2.56 -13.86
N PRO A 390 6.93 -1.70 -12.83
CA PRO A 390 7.93 -0.62 -12.84
C PRO A 390 9.38 -1.06 -13.04
N CYS A 391 9.74 -2.28 -12.64
CA CYS A 391 11.10 -2.81 -12.80
C CYS A 391 11.47 -3.03 -14.28
N GLN A 392 10.51 -3.48 -15.10
CA GLN A 392 10.67 -3.61 -16.54
C GLN A 392 10.87 -2.24 -17.18
N ASP A 393 9.98 -1.28 -16.89
CA ASP A 393 10.00 0.07 -17.48
C ASP A 393 11.24 0.87 -17.06
N ALA A 394 11.80 0.58 -15.89
CA ALA A 394 12.97 1.26 -15.37
C ALA A 394 14.30 0.73 -15.93
N CYS A 395 14.31 -0.45 -16.56
CA CYS A 395 15.56 -1.06 -17.04
C CYS A 395 15.97 -0.48 -18.41
N PRO A 396 17.03 0.37 -18.50
CA PRO A 396 17.42 1.01 -19.77
C PRO A 396 18.02 0.01 -20.79
N LYS A 397 18.32 -1.20 -20.34
CA LYS A 397 18.88 -2.29 -21.18
C LYS A 397 17.90 -3.42 -21.46
N GLY A 398 16.63 -3.29 -21.00
CA GLY A 398 15.63 -4.33 -21.21
C GLY A 398 15.99 -5.68 -20.57
N CYS A 399 16.75 -5.67 -19.46
CA CYS A 399 17.16 -6.91 -18.80
C CYS A 399 16.05 -7.59 -18.01
N ILE A 400 14.90 -6.94 -17.83
CA ILE A 400 13.78 -7.45 -17.03
C ILE A 400 12.53 -7.44 -17.90
N SER A 401 11.78 -8.53 -17.87
CA SER A 401 10.47 -8.66 -18.51
C SER A 401 9.44 -9.18 -17.51
N ILE A 402 8.22 -8.61 -17.56
CA ILE A 402 7.03 -9.10 -16.83
C ILE A 402 6.19 -10.05 -17.71
N GLY A 403 6.53 -10.21 -18.99
CA GLY A 403 5.72 -11.02 -19.92
C GLY A 403 4.53 -10.25 -20.48
N SER A 404 3.49 -10.99 -20.87
CA SER A 404 2.31 -10.44 -21.56
C SER A 404 1.22 -9.93 -20.61
N ASN A 405 1.20 -10.42 -19.37
CA ASN A 405 0.23 -10.04 -18.36
C ASN A 405 0.95 -9.23 -17.26
N ILE A 406 0.34 -8.13 -16.81
CA ILE A 406 0.88 -7.28 -15.76
C ILE A 406 1.08 -8.03 -14.42
N THR A 407 0.40 -9.15 -14.23
CA THR A 407 0.52 -10.04 -13.06
C THR A 407 1.55 -11.16 -13.24
N SER A 408 2.18 -11.31 -14.41
CA SER A 408 3.23 -12.32 -14.60
C SER A 408 4.43 -12.05 -13.70
N LEU A 409 5.10 -13.11 -13.26
CA LEU A 409 6.32 -12.98 -12.45
C LEU A 409 7.47 -12.41 -13.31
N PRO A 410 8.33 -11.54 -12.73
CA PRO A 410 9.44 -10.97 -13.45
C PRO A 410 10.50 -12.02 -13.77
N ILE A 411 11.06 -11.93 -14.95
CA ILE A 411 12.19 -12.75 -15.42
C ILE A 411 13.37 -11.87 -15.79
N VAL A 412 14.59 -12.40 -15.64
CA VAL A 412 15.80 -11.82 -16.22
C VAL A 412 15.93 -12.31 -17.64
N VAL A 413 15.86 -11.38 -18.61
CA VAL A 413 15.95 -11.71 -20.04
C VAL A 413 17.27 -12.43 -20.34
N GLU A 414 17.20 -13.55 -21.05
CA GLU A 414 18.36 -14.33 -21.41
C GLU A 414 19.33 -13.51 -22.28
N ASN A 415 20.63 -13.72 -22.10
CA ASN A 415 21.71 -12.99 -22.79
C ASN A 415 21.68 -11.46 -22.66
N SER A 416 20.86 -10.90 -21.76
CA SER A 416 20.87 -9.47 -21.47
C SER A 416 22.09 -9.09 -20.62
N GLN A 417 22.65 -7.90 -20.91
CA GLN A 417 23.80 -7.37 -20.16
C GLN A 417 23.37 -6.29 -19.18
N CYS A 418 23.35 -6.64 -17.90
CA CYS A 418 23.11 -5.69 -16.84
C CYS A 418 24.30 -4.71 -16.72
N ILE A 419 24.00 -3.41 -16.70
CA ILE A 419 25.03 -2.35 -16.51
C ILE A 419 25.13 -1.89 -15.05
N ASN A 420 24.55 -2.62 -14.13
CA ASN A 420 24.62 -2.34 -12.69
C ASN A 420 24.16 -0.92 -12.29
N CYS A 421 23.20 -0.34 -13.02
CA CYS A 421 22.70 1.00 -12.74
C CYS A 421 21.76 1.08 -11.52
N GLY A 422 21.21 -0.04 -11.04
CA GLY A 422 20.34 -0.10 -9.86
C GLY A 422 18.93 0.49 -10.03
N MET A 423 18.56 0.94 -11.23
CA MET A 423 17.24 1.54 -11.46
C MET A 423 16.08 0.59 -11.15
N CYS A 424 16.22 -0.71 -11.44
CA CYS A 424 15.22 -1.72 -11.10
C CYS A 424 15.05 -1.88 -9.58
N VAL A 425 16.14 -1.87 -8.82
CA VAL A 425 16.14 -1.94 -7.36
C VAL A 425 15.41 -0.73 -6.79
N ALA A 426 15.81 0.48 -7.20
CA ALA A 426 15.22 1.71 -6.71
C ALA A 426 13.76 1.91 -7.14
N SER A 427 13.34 1.37 -8.30
CA SER A 427 11.98 1.53 -8.83
C SER A 427 10.98 0.50 -8.29
N CYS A 428 11.47 -0.56 -7.63
CA CYS A 428 10.60 -1.61 -7.11
C CYS A 428 9.79 -1.13 -5.90
N SER A 429 8.48 -1.02 -6.05
CA SER A 429 7.57 -0.61 -4.97
C SER A 429 7.58 -1.58 -3.78
N GLY A 430 7.79 -2.88 -4.05
CA GLY A 430 7.92 -3.93 -3.04
C GLY A 430 9.32 -4.07 -2.46
N GLN A 431 10.34 -3.36 -3.01
CA GLN A 431 11.75 -3.52 -2.63
C GLN A 431 12.24 -4.98 -2.68
N ALA A 432 11.79 -5.73 -3.68
CA ALA A 432 12.01 -7.16 -3.85
C ALA A 432 13.10 -7.49 -4.90
N ILE A 433 13.93 -6.50 -5.28
CA ILE A 433 15.00 -6.66 -6.27
C ILE A 433 16.34 -6.31 -5.61
N PHE A 434 17.32 -7.18 -5.86
CA PHE A 434 18.68 -7.06 -5.35
C PHE A 434 19.65 -7.16 -6.53
N LEU A 435 20.83 -6.53 -6.44
CA LEU A 435 21.92 -6.82 -7.38
C LEU A 435 22.95 -7.66 -6.63
N VAL A 436 23.30 -8.80 -7.20
CA VAL A 436 24.20 -9.77 -6.57
C VAL A 436 25.38 -10.03 -7.49
N ASP A 437 26.57 -9.99 -6.93
CA ASP A 437 27.77 -10.60 -7.51
C ASP A 437 28.18 -11.75 -6.57
N GLU A 438 27.96 -12.98 -7.05
CA GLU A 438 28.13 -14.16 -6.22
C GLU A 438 29.58 -14.53 -5.96
N ASP A 439 30.54 -13.97 -6.74
CA ASP A 439 31.94 -14.28 -6.63
C ASP A 439 32.83 -13.10 -7.05
N CYS A 440 33.35 -12.38 -6.08
CA CYS A 440 34.31 -11.29 -6.31
C CYS A 440 35.76 -11.78 -6.56
N GLY A 441 36.01 -13.10 -6.58
CA GLY A 441 37.31 -13.69 -6.82
C GLY A 441 38.21 -13.83 -5.59
N ASP A 442 37.79 -13.34 -4.42
CA ASP A 442 38.51 -13.33 -3.16
C ASP A 442 37.85 -14.10 -2.01
N GLY A 443 36.87 -14.97 -2.37
CA GLY A 443 36.05 -15.70 -1.40
C GLY A 443 34.89 -14.87 -0.84
N THR A 444 34.70 -13.66 -1.34
CA THR A 444 33.58 -12.79 -0.98
C THR A 444 32.61 -12.59 -2.13
N ALA A 445 31.44 -12.05 -1.80
CA ALA A 445 30.39 -11.62 -2.71
C ALA A 445 29.92 -10.22 -2.35
N THR A 446 29.23 -9.55 -3.27
CA THR A 446 28.55 -8.29 -2.96
C THR A 446 27.04 -8.41 -3.21
N VAL A 447 26.28 -7.80 -2.31
CA VAL A 447 24.81 -7.73 -2.39
C VAL A 447 24.39 -6.27 -2.25
N THR A 448 23.75 -5.75 -3.30
CA THR A 448 23.14 -4.39 -3.27
C THR A 448 21.66 -4.52 -2.95
N ILE A 449 21.23 -3.85 -1.91
CA ILE A 449 19.86 -3.86 -1.41
C ILE A 449 19.21 -2.46 -1.52
N PRO A 450 17.89 -2.35 -1.65
CA PRO A 450 17.18 -1.10 -1.44
C PRO A 450 17.23 -0.73 0.06
N TYR A 451 17.57 0.53 0.37
CA TYR A 451 17.75 0.98 1.74
C TYR A 451 17.10 2.35 1.95
N GLU A 452 16.09 2.40 2.80
CA GLU A 452 15.30 3.62 3.09
C GLU A 452 15.27 3.95 4.59
N PHE A 453 16.31 3.58 5.34
CA PHE A 453 16.48 3.89 6.77
C PHE A 453 17.53 4.99 6.96
N LEU A 454 17.35 5.77 8.04
CA LEU A 454 18.30 6.83 8.43
C LEU A 454 18.80 6.59 9.87
N PRO A 455 20.05 6.99 10.17
CA PRO A 455 21.04 7.57 9.25
C PRO A 455 21.55 6.55 8.22
N LEU A 456 22.00 7.03 7.05
CA LEU A 456 22.64 6.14 6.07
C LEU A 456 24.02 5.70 6.61
N PRO A 457 24.33 4.40 6.59
CA PRO A 457 25.66 3.94 6.97
C PRO A 457 26.71 4.37 5.93
N GLU A 458 27.91 4.66 6.38
CA GLU A 458 29.04 5.02 5.53
C GLU A 458 29.75 3.77 5.01
N ALA A 459 30.53 3.92 3.92
CA ALA A 459 31.42 2.85 3.45
C ALA A 459 32.41 2.47 4.54
N GLY A 460 32.65 1.17 4.73
CA GLY A 460 33.44 0.61 5.82
C GLY A 460 32.67 0.36 7.11
N THR A 461 31.39 0.78 7.21
CA THR A 461 30.57 0.45 8.38
C THR A 461 30.42 -1.05 8.50
N LYS A 462 30.77 -1.59 9.66
CA LYS A 462 30.60 -3.01 10.01
C LYS A 462 29.23 -3.23 10.65
N GLY A 463 28.65 -4.37 10.37
CA GLY A 463 27.35 -4.77 10.88
C GLY A 463 27.07 -6.23 10.56
N VAL A 464 25.80 -6.59 10.56
CA VAL A 464 25.37 -7.95 10.27
C VAL A 464 24.44 -7.97 9.06
N ALA A 465 24.61 -8.97 8.18
CA ALA A 465 23.64 -9.28 7.15
C ALA A 465 22.53 -10.15 7.75
N LEU A 466 21.30 -9.78 7.47
CA LEU A 466 20.12 -10.56 7.82
C LEU A 466 19.58 -11.28 6.60
N GLY A 467 19.04 -12.47 6.80
CA GLY A 467 18.37 -13.26 5.78
C GLY A 467 16.92 -12.80 5.54
N ARG A 468 16.20 -13.53 4.69
CA ARG A 468 14.77 -13.31 4.38
C ARG A 468 13.88 -13.37 5.63
N ASN A 469 14.28 -14.22 6.58
CA ASN A 469 13.60 -14.40 7.88
C ASN A 469 14.03 -13.38 8.95
N GLY A 470 14.86 -12.40 8.60
CA GLY A 470 15.38 -11.42 9.56
C GLY A 470 16.41 -11.92 10.54
N GLN A 471 16.83 -13.19 10.45
CA GLN A 471 17.89 -13.73 11.29
C GLN A 471 19.26 -13.39 10.72
N LYS A 472 20.24 -13.23 11.62
CA LYS A 472 21.64 -13.02 11.22
C LYS A 472 22.15 -14.22 10.41
N VAL A 473 22.74 -13.93 9.23
CA VAL A 473 23.39 -14.97 8.40
C VAL A 473 24.90 -14.86 8.44
N CYS A 474 25.45 -13.66 8.52
CA CYS A 474 26.90 -13.45 8.62
C CYS A 474 27.24 -12.02 9.09
N GLU A 475 28.52 -11.76 9.37
CA GLU A 475 29.06 -10.40 9.45
C GLU A 475 29.10 -9.81 8.05
N ALA A 476 28.91 -8.49 7.96
CA ALA A 476 28.94 -7.75 6.70
C ALA A 476 29.58 -6.39 6.86
N GLU A 477 30.12 -5.86 5.76
CA GLU A 477 30.70 -4.53 5.70
C GLU A 477 30.08 -3.75 4.54
N VAL A 478 29.73 -2.49 4.77
CA VAL A 478 29.19 -1.61 3.73
C VAL A 478 30.31 -1.23 2.75
N VAL A 479 30.16 -1.61 1.49
CA VAL A 479 31.07 -1.22 0.41
C VAL A 479 30.75 0.18 -0.09
N SER A 480 29.48 0.48 -0.30
CA SER A 480 29.03 1.79 -0.77
C SER A 480 27.55 2.01 -0.51
N VAL A 481 27.16 3.28 -0.38
CA VAL A 481 25.76 3.70 -0.42
C VAL A 481 25.61 4.74 -1.53
N LYS A 482 24.77 4.42 -2.53
CA LYS A 482 24.51 5.31 -3.67
C LYS A 482 23.14 5.98 -3.50
N SER A 483 23.13 7.31 -3.50
CA SER A 483 21.93 8.13 -3.51
C SER A 483 21.82 8.89 -4.83
N SER A 484 20.65 9.02 -5.40
CA SER A 484 20.39 9.73 -6.64
C SER A 484 18.97 10.27 -6.68
N LYS A 485 18.77 11.41 -7.32
CA LYS A 485 17.40 11.92 -7.61
C LYS A 485 16.57 10.91 -8.40
N ALA A 486 17.21 10.13 -9.31
CA ALA A 486 16.55 9.10 -10.10
C ALA A 486 16.06 7.91 -9.26
N TYR A 487 16.60 7.71 -8.06
CA TYR A 487 16.20 6.63 -7.15
C TYR A 487 15.04 7.04 -6.23
N ASP A 488 14.66 8.32 -6.22
CA ASP A 488 13.52 8.83 -5.45
C ASP A 488 13.55 8.35 -3.97
N LYS A 489 14.59 8.79 -3.24
CA LYS A 489 14.83 8.48 -1.81
C LYS A 489 15.03 6.98 -1.46
N THR A 490 15.03 6.07 -2.44
CA THR A 490 15.46 4.68 -2.24
C THR A 490 16.96 4.58 -2.48
N ASN A 491 17.77 4.57 -1.44
CA ASN A 491 19.23 4.44 -1.57
C ASN A 491 19.60 2.99 -1.91
N LEU A 492 20.73 2.82 -2.56
CA LEU A 492 21.29 1.51 -2.87
C LEU A 492 22.49 1.26 -1.95
N LEU A 493 22.29 0.39 -0.95
CA LEU A 493 23.36 -0.04 -0.07
C LEU A 493 23.98 -1.32 -0.61
N THR A 494 25.28 -1.30 -0.89
CA THR A 494 26.05 -2.48 -1.28
C THR A 494 26.86 -2.96 -0.08
N MET A 495 26.63 -4.21 0.34
CA MET A 495 27.39 -4.86 1.39
C MET A 495 28.24 -5.99 0.82
N ARG A 496 29.39 -6.22 1.46
CA ARG A 496 30.27 -7.37 1.23
C ARG A 496 29.96 -8.45 2.26
N VAL A 497 29.84 -9.68 1.80
CA VAL A 497 29.56 -10.88 2.60
C VAL A 497 30.44 -12.03 2.15
N PRO A 498 30.68 -13.08 2.97
CA PRO A 498 31.27 -14.32 2.46
C PRO A 498 30.43 -14.90 1.32
N LYS A 499 31.09 -15.51 0.33
CA LYS A 499 30.51 -15.98 -0.93
C LYS A 499 29.27 -16.87 -0.73
N GLU A 500 29.29 -17.77 0.26
CA GLU A 500 28.22 -18.71 0.56
C GLU A 500 26.91 -18.05 1.04
N TYR A 501 26.95 -16.74 1.37
CA TYR A 501 25.79 -15.98 1.81
C TYR A 501 25.25 -15.00 0.75
N ALA A 502 25.82 -14.96 -0.45
CA ALA A 502 25.42 -14.06 -1.54
C ALA A 502 23.92 -14.12 -1.81
N MET A 503 23.36 -15.32 -1.91
CA MET A 503 21.93 -15.54 -2.20
C MET A 503 21.03 -15.55 -0.96
N LYS A 504 21.62 -15.37 0.25
CA LYS A 504 20.88 -15.36 1.53
C LYS A 504 20.75 -13.98 2.16
N ALA A 505 21.79 -13.14 2.06
CA ALA A 505 21.81 -11.80 2.64
C ALA A 505 20.82 -10.86 1.94
N ARG A 506 19.87 -10.28 2.71
CA ARG A 506 18.78 -9.46 2.16
C ARG A 506 18.52 -8.16 2.92
N PHE A 507 19.15 -7.98 4.06
CA PHE A 507 19.08 -6.73 4.82
C PHE A 507 20.41 -6.49 5.55
N PHE A 508 20.74 -5.22 5.82
CA PHE A 508 21.92 -4.82 6.60
C PHE A 508 21.48 -4.12 7.87
N LYS A 509 21.94 -4.60 9.00
CA LYS A 509 21.75 -3.99 10.32
C LYS A 509 23.11 -3.52 10.83
N VAL A 510 23.20 -2.22 11.17
CA VAL A 510 24.39 -1.65 11.80
C VAL A 510 24.62 -2.36 13.13
N GLY A 511 25.88 -2.70 13.44
CA GLY A 511 26.29 -3.41 14.64
C GLY A 511 26.21 -2.56 15.91
#